data_62d8cab15d0aa9501ab29ed95bffabff
#
_entry.id   62d8cab15d0aa9501ab29ed95bffabff
#
_cell.length_a   1.000
_cell.length_b   1.000
_cell.length_c   1.000
_cell.angle_alpha   90.00
_cell.angle_beta   90.00
_cell.angle_gamma   90.00
#
_symmetry.space_group_name_H-M   'P 1'
#
loop_
_entity.id
_entity.type
_entity.pdbx_description
1 polymer ?
#
loop_
_entity_poly.entity_id
_entity_poly.type
_entity_poly.pdbx_seq_one_letter_code
_entity_poly.pdbx_strand_id
1 'polypeptide(L)'
;MKNSERKNVVVTGAAGGMGQAICKKFVANGYYVIAGDANQERLIATTDELNRTGQTALAKHGDLRSKAYCEDLIDTAISLTGRLDALVNNAGIITRGTILETSDEDWERTFDINLKSIFYTCRRAVAFMKDHGGGSIVNISSTWGIYPGPTHAAYCASKAAVATFSKCLGRDHAGDGIRINAVCPGEIDTPMLRSGFIHRGFDPDTAVAELSKSNPLGRLGDPEDIADAVYFLSSDAARFIAGAALEVHGAKAVY
;
A
#
# COMPACT_ATOMS: atom_id res chain seq x y z
N MET A 1 -12.35 -24.76 -6.15
CA MET A 1 -13.22 -23.94 -5.27
C MET A 1 -13.94 -22.91 -6.12
N LYS A 2 -15.23 -22.69 -5.91
CA LYS A 2 -15.93 -21.57 -6.54
C LYS A 2 -15.36 -20.26 -5.97
N ASN A 3 -15.25 -19.21 -6.75
CA ASN A 3 -14.69 -17.93 -6.30
C ASN A 3 -15.37 -17.36 -5.03
N SER A 4 -16.62 -17.74 -4.77
CA SER A 4 -17.41 -17.34 -3.58
C SER A 4 -16.91 -17.91 -2.25
N GLU A 5 -16.01 -18.90 -2.25
CA GLU A 5 -15.49 -19.53 -1.02
C GLU A 5 -14.09 -19.01 -0.64
N ARG A 6 -13.41 -18.29 -1.53
CA ARG A 6 -12.09 -17.74 -1.25
C ARG A 6 -12.18 -16.39 -0.55
N LYS A 7 -11.33 -16.18 0.45
CA LYS A 7 -11.06 -14.82 0.94
C LYS A 7 -10.55 -13.96 -0.21
N ASN A 8 -10.88 -12.68 -0.21
CA ASN A 8 -10.40 -11.75 -1.22
C ASN A 8 -9.64 -10.56 -0.61
N VAL A 9 -8.83 -9.94 -1.43
CA VAL A 9 -8.12 -8.72 -1.10
C VAL A 9 -8.11 -7.76 -2.30
N VAL A 10 -8.35 -6.50 -2.04
CA VAL A 10 -8.08 -5.41 -2.99
C VAL A 10 -6.71 -4.82 -2.70
N VAL A 11 -5.86 -4.71 -3.72
CA VAL A 11 -4.52 -4.10 -3.62
C VAL A 11 -4.40 -2.98 -4.63
N THR A 12 -4.17 -1.75 -4.15
CA THR A 12 -3.89 -0.60 -5.03
C THR A 12 -2.38 -0.46 -5.28
N GLY A 13 -2.00 0.07 -6.44
CA GLY A 13 -0.58 0.14 -6.83
C GLY A 13 0.05 -1.25 -7.01
N ALA A 14 -0.75 -2.20 -7.49
CA ALA A 14 -0.41 -3.61 -7.58
C ALA A 14 0.74 -3.93 -8.54
N ALA A 15 0.98 -3.06 -9.52
CA ALA A 15 2.07 -3.18 -10.49
C ALA A 15 3.42 -2.59 -10.02
N GLY A 16 3.43 -1.93 -8.84
CA GLY A 16 4.65 -1.43 -8.20
C GLY A 16 5.44 -2.54 -7.50
N GLY A 17 6.70 -2.27 -7.12
CA GLY A 17 7.56 -3.28 -6.49
C GLY A 17 6.93 -3.91 -5.25
N MET A 18 6.53 -3.11 -4.25
CA MET A 18 5.84 -3.62 -3.06
C MET A 18 4.47 -4.22 -3.39
N GLY A 19 3.71 -3.61 -4.33
CA GLY A 19 2.39 -4.11 -4.72
C GLY A 19 2.43 -5.52 -5.29
N GLN A 20 3.41 -5.83 -6.13
CA GLN A 20 3.61 -7.18 -6.68
C GLN A 20 3.91 -8.21 -5.59
N ALA A 21 4.81 -7.88 -4.65
CA ALA A 21 5.15 -8.76 -3.53
C ALA A 21 3.93 -8.98 -2.61
N ILE A 22 3.16 -7.93 -2.32
CA ILE A 22 1.91 -8.01 -1.56
C ILE A 22 0.92 -8.94 -2.26
N CYS A 23 0.66 -8.75 -3.56
CA CYS A 23 -0.24 -9.61 -4.32
C CYS A 23 0.20 -11.07 -4.29
N LYS A 24 1.50 -11.36 -4.53
CA LYS A 24 2.08 -12.71 -4.44
C LYS A 24 1.86 -13.33 -3.07
N LYS A 25 2.10 -12.56 -1.99
CA LYS A 25 1.90 -13.04 -0.62
C LYS A 25 0.46 -13.44 -0.33
N PHE A 26 -0.51 -12.62 -0.75
CA PHE A 26 -1.93 -12.96 -0.56
C PHE A 26 -2.35 -14.17 -1.40
N VAL A 27 -1.93 -14.28 -2.66
CA VAL A 27 -2.20 -15.46 -3.51
C VAL A 27 -1.63 -16.73 -2.89
N ALA A 28 -0.38 -16.70 -2.40
CA ALA A 28 0.26 -17.84 -1.75
C ALA A 28 -0.49 -18.29 -0.47
N ASN A 29 -1.29 -17.41 0.12
CA ASN A 29 -2.13 -17.70 1.29
C ASN A 29 -3.62 -17.90 0.93
N GLY A 30 -3.90 -18.21 -0.33
CA GLY A 30 -5.23 -18.65 -0.80
C GLY A 30 -6.25 -17.54 -1.06
N TYR A 31 -5.84 -16.27 -1.04
CA TYR A 31 -6.72 -15.15 -1.38
C TYR A 31 -6.90 -15.00 -2.90
N TYR A 32 -8.07 -14.51 -3.29
CA TYR A 32 -8.28 -13.94 -4.62
C TYR A 32 -7.93 -12.45 -4.58
N VAL A 33 -7.09 -12.00 -5.51
CA VAL A 33 -6.57 -10.62 -5.55
C VAL A 33 -7.30 -9.80 -6.60
N ILE A 34 -7.85 -8.67 -6.21
CA ILE A 34 -8.27 -7.61 -7.14
C ILE A 34 -7.14 -6.59 -7.17
N ALA A 35 -6.38 -6.61 -8.26
CA ALA A 35 -5.19 -5.80 -8.46
C ALA A 35 -5.53 -4.51 -9.19
N GLY A 36 -5.39 -3.36 -8.53
CA GLY A 36 -5.63 -2.04 -9.11
C GLY A 36 -4.33 -1.29 -9.40
N ASP A 37 -4.17 -0.72 -10.60
CA ASP A 37 -3.03 0.13 -10.96
C ASP A 37 -3.36 1.04 -12.15
N ALA A 38 -2.63 2.16 -12.24
CA ALA A 38 -2.72 3.09 -13.37
C ALA A 38 -1.85 2.67 -14.57
N ASN A 39 -0.88 1.79 -14.37
CA ASN A 39 -0.05 1.24 -15.44
C ASN A 39 -0.63 -0.07 -15.94
N GLN A 40 -1.41 0.00 -17.02
CA GLN A 40 -2.13 -1.15 -17.57
C GLN A 40 -1.21 -2.30 -18.00
N GLU A 41 -0.11 -2.01 -18.67
CA GLU A 41 0.81 -3.04 -19.19
C GLU A 41 1.44 -3.84 -18.04
N ARG A 42 2.00 -3.14 -17.06
CA ARG A 42 2.62 -3.78 -15.89
C ARG A 42 1.59 -4.51 -15.02
N LEU A 43 0.36 -3.99 -14.93
CA LEU A 43 -0.72 -4.60 -14.18
C LEU A 43 -1.12 -5.94 -14.81
N ILE A 44 -1.27 -5.99 -16.15
CA ILE A 44 -1.57 -7.22 -16.88
C ILE A 44 -0.44 -8.24 -16.68
N ALA A 45 0.82 -7.83 -16.86
CA ALA A 45 1.96 -8.72 -16.65
C ALA A 45 2.00 -9.28 -15.21
N THR A 46 1.68 -8.45 -14.20
CA THR A 46 1.60 -8.88 -12.81
C THR A 46 0.50 -9.92 -12.60
N THR A 47 -0.70 -9.65 -13.11
CA THR A 47 -1.83 -10.58 -12.93
C THR A 47 -1.66 -11.87 -13.73
N ASP A 48 -1.04 -11.83 -14.89
CA ASP A 48 -0.70 -13.03 -15.68
C ASP A 48 0.29 -13.92 -14.93
N GLU A 49 1.29 -13.32 -14.27
CA GLU A 49 2.21 -14.07 -13.41
C GLU A 49 1.48 -14.73 -12.22
N LEU A 50 0.59 -14.00 -11.54
CA LEU A 50 -0.20 -14.53 -10.43
C LEU A 50 -1.15 -15.67 -10.87
N ASN A 51 -1.61 -15.62 -12.10
CA ASN A 51 -2.57 -16.59 -12.67
C ASN A 51 -1.92 -17.83 -13.30
N ARG A 52 -0.59 -17.97 -13.30
CA ARG A 52 0.11 -19.12 -13.91
C ARG A 52 -0.33 -20.49 -13.39
N THR A 53 -0.74 -20.56 -12.12
CA THR A 53 -1.16 -21.83 -11.49
C THR A 53 -2.67 -21.92 -11.26
N GLY A 54 -3.43 -20.99 -11.81
CA GLY A 54 -4.89 -20.93 -11.67
C GLY A 54 -5.38 -19.49 -11.60
N GLN A 55 -6.67 -19.27 -11.78
CA GLN A 55 -7.27 -17.95 -11.69
C GLN A 55 -7.28 -17.46 -10.24
N THR A 56 -6.33 -16.62 -9.86
CA THR A 56 -6.10 -16.12 -8.52
C THR A 56 -6.12 -14.59 -8.42
N ALA A 57 -6.11 -13.90 -9.55
CA ALA A 57 -6.10 -12.44 -9.59
C ALA A 57 -6.91 -11.88 -10.77
N LEU A 58 -7.46 -10.68 -10.58
CA LEU A 58 -8.12 -9.88 -11.60
C LEU A 58 -7.43 -8.51 -11.69
N ALA A 59 -7.05 -8.11 -12.91
CA ALA A 59 -6.55 -6.79 -13.21
C ALA A 59 -7.70 -5.77 -13.30
N LYS A 60 -7.54 -4.62 -12.64
CA LYS A 60 -8.47 -3.50 -12.70
C LYS A 60 -7.67 -2.22 -12.95
N HIS A 61 -7.55 -1.84 -14.23
CA HIS A 61 -6.84 -0.63 -14.64
C HIS A 61 -7.65 0.64 -14.33
N GLY A 62 -7.01 1.68 -13.80
CA GLY A 62 -7.63 2.99 -13.61
C GLY A 62 -6.82 3.94 -12.73
N ASP A 63 -7.30 5.16 -12.62
CA ASP A 63 -6.65 6.26 -11.89
C ASP A 63 -7.32 6.48 -10.53
N LEU A 64 -6.55 6.34 -9.46
CA LEU A 64 -7.01 6.53 -8.08
C LEU A 64 -7.41 7.97 -7.73
N ARG A 65 -7.11 8.95 -8.58
CA ARG A 65 -7.67 10.30 -8.45
C ARG A 65 -9.17 10.34 -8.73
N SER A 66 -9.67 9.36 -9.47
CA SER A 66 -11.10 9.18 -9.72
C SER A 66 -11.79 8.47 -8.55
N LYS A 67 -12.71 9.19 -7.89
CA LYS A 67 -13.58 8.60 -6.87
C LYS A 67 -14.33 7.39 -7.40
N ALA A 68 -14.89 7.49 -8.61
CA ALA A 68 -15.66 6.41 -9.22
C ALA A 68 -14.83 5.15 -9.41
N TYR A 69 -13.56 5.28 -9.82
CA TYR A 69 -12.65 4.15 -9.93
C TYR A 69 -12.33 3.54 -8.56
N CYS A 70 -12.07 4.35 -7.55
CA CYS A 70 -11.80 3.86 -6.19
C CYS A 70 -12.97 3.04 -5.62
N GLU A 71 -14.20 3.49 -5.85
CA GLU A 71 -15.41 2.79 -5.41
C GLU A 71 -15.64 1.51 -6.24
N ASP A 72 -15.50 1.59 -7.57
CA ASP A 72 -15.66 0.44 -8.49
C ASP A 72 -14.63 -0.67 -8.23
N LEU A 73 -13.41 -0.31 -7.80
CA LEU A 73 -12.40 -1.30 -7.42
C LEU A 73 -12.87 -2.17 -6.23
N ILE A 74 -13.47 -1.56 -5.23
CA ILE A 74 -14.05 -2.25 -4.07
C ILE A 74 -15.30 -3.04 -4.47
N ASP A 75 -16.19 -2.43 -5.25
CA ASP A 75 -17.42 -3.05 -5.73
C ASP A 75 -17.16 -4.27 -6.61
N THR A 76 -16.06 -4.27 -7.36
CA THR A 76 -15.61 -5.43 -8.14
C THR A 76 -15.31 -6.62 -7.23
N ALA A 77 -14.61 -6.42 -6.10
CA ALA A 77 -14.32 -7.49 -5.14
C ALA A 77 -15.63 -8.07 -4.56
N ILE A 78 -16.53 -7.19 -4.14
CA ILE A 78 -17.81 -7.55 -3.55
C ILE A 78 -18.65 -8.34 -4.56
N SER A 79 -18.75 -7.86 -5.80
CA SER A 79 -19.59 -8.50 -6.83
C SER A 79 -19.09 -9.88 -7.23
N LEU A 80 -17.76 -10.09 -7.23
CA LEU A 80 -17.17 -11.38 -7.62
C LEU A 80 -17.31 -12.47 -6.57
N THR A 81 -17.30 -12.12 -5.30
CA THR A 81 -17.19 -13.11 -4.20
C THR A 81 -18.27 -12.95 -3.12
N GLY A 82 -19.04 -11.86 -3.14
CA GLY A 82 -20.00 -11.54 -2.08
C GLY A 82 -19.37 -11.08 -0.76
N ARG A 83 -18.05 -10.83 -0.75
CA ARG A 83 -17.28 -10.49 0.47
C ARG A 83 -16.15 -9.49 0.18
N LEU A 84 -15.60 -8.92 1.22
CA LEU A 84 -14.37 -8.12 1.19
C LEU A 84 -13.62 -8.40 2.50
N ASP A 85 -12.55 -9.19 2.44
CA ASP A 85 -11.80 -9.61 3.64
C ASP A 85 -10.66 -8.67 3.97
N ALA A 86 -10.01 -8.14 2.93
CA ALA A 86 -8.90 -7.22 3.12
C ALA A 86 -8.85 -6.13 2.04
N LEU A 87 -8.38 -4.95 2.44
CA LEU A 87 -8.01 -3.85 1.56
C LEU A 87 -6.58 -3.42 1.88
N VAL A 88 -5.72 -3.34 0.85
CA VAL A 88 -4.37 -2.82 0.96
C VAL A 88 -4.22 -1.58 0.09
N ASN A 89 -4.20 -0.42 0.71
CA ASN A 89 -3.92 0.85 0.05
C ASN A 89 -2.40 1.05 -0.04
N ASN A 90 -1.80 0.46 -1.09
CA ASN A 90 -0.36 0.51 -1.31
C ASN A 90 0.06 1.58 -2.32
N ALA A 91 -0.83 2.03 -3.19
CA ALA A 91 -0.50 3.05 -4.18
C ALA A 91 0.02 4.35 -3.53
N GLY A 92 1.00 4.93 -4.16
CA GLY A 92 1.56 6.21 -3.74
C GLY A 92 2.61 6.72 -4.72
N ILE A 93 2.83 8.01 -4.68
CA ILE A 93 3.88 8.71 -5.41
C ILE A 93 4.78 9.44 -4.43
N ILE A 94 6.00 9.73 -4.87
CA ILE A 94 6.96 10.55 -4.13
C ILE A 94 7.18 11.86 -4.87
N THR A 95 6.89 12.98 -4.20
CA THR A 95 7.18 14.32 -4.70
C THR A 95 8.45 14.81 -4.02
N ARG A 96 9.37 15.29 -4.83
CA ARG A 96 10.69 15.78 -4.41
C ARG A 96 10.74 17.29 -4.64
N GLY A 97 11.39 17.98 -3.73
CA GLY A 97 11.57 19.42 -3.76
C GLY A 97 11.40 20.07 -2.39
N THR A 98 11.98 21.24 -2.23
CA THR A 98 11.73 22.14 -1.10
C THR A 98 10.34 22.76 -1.25
N ILE A 99 9.89 23.52 -0.25
CA ILE A 99 8.60 24.24 -0.33
C ILE A 99 8.54 25.24 -1.50
N LEU A 100 9.69 25.78 -1.91
CA LEU A 100 9.78 26.73 -3.02
C LEU A 100 9.78 26.05 -4.41
N GLU A 101 10.14 24.77 -4.45
CA GLU A 101 10.24 23.97 -5.68
C GLU A 101 8.99 23.11 -5.90
N THR A 102 8.16 22.92 -4.89
CA THR A 102 6.92 22.15 -4.98
C THR A 102 5.84 23.02 -5.59
N SER A 103 5.37 22.66 -6.80
CA SER A 103 4.25 23.34 -7.46
C SER A 103 2.91 22.99 -6.81
N ASP A 104 1.89 23.84 -7.00
CA ASP A 104 0.53 23.54 -6.54
C ASP A 104 0.01 22.23 -7.15
N GLU A 105 0.30 21.98 -8.43
CA GLU A 105 -0.08 20.74 -9.12
C GLU A 105 0.57 19.49 -8.48
N ASP A 106 1.86 19.56 -8.15
CA ASP A 106 2.56 18.45 -7.49
C ASP A 106 2.05 18.23 -6.07
N TRP A 107 1.72 19.30 -5.35
CA TRP A 107 1.08 19.21 -4.05
C TRP A 107 -0.28 18.53 -4.15
N GLU A 108 -1.18 19.01 -4.99
CA GLU A 108 -2.53 18.46 -5.16
C GLU A 108 -2.46 16.99 -5.61
N ARG A 109 -1.64 16.68 -6.61
CA ARG A 109 -1.45 15.32 -7.11
C ARG A 109 -0.95 14.38 -6.02
N THR A 110 -0.03 14.85 -5.16
CA THR A 110 0.49 14.06 -4.05
C THR A 110 -0.63 13.71 -3.06
N PHE A 111 -1.43 14.67 -2.67
CA PHE A 111 -2.53 14.44 -1.74
C PHE A 111 -3.67 13.66 -2.37
N ASP A 112 -3.99 13.88 -3.62
CA ASP A 112 -5.01 13.12 -4.34
C ASP A 112 -4.67 11.63 -4.41
N ILE A 113 -3.42 11.28 -4.72
CA ILE A 113 -2.99 9.88 -4.85
C ILE A 113 -2.67 9.26 -3.48
N ASN A 114 -1.91 9.95 -2.61
CA ASN A 114 -1.40 9.35 -1.38
C ASN A 114 -2.43 9.32 -0.23
N LEU A 115 -3.42 10.21 -0.23
CA LEU A 115 -4.37 10.35 0.86
C LEU A 115 -5.84 10.28 0.44
N LYS A 116 -6.25 11.10 -0.54
CA LYS A 116 -7.66 11.20 -0.93
C LYS A 116 -8.18 9.91 -1.55
N SER A 117 -7.35 9.20 -2.31
CA SER A 117 -7.68 7.87 -2.82
C SER A 117 -7.96 6.87 -1.67
N ILE A 118 -7.14 6.90 -0.62
CA ILE A 118 -7.31 6.07 0.59
C ILE A 118 -8.64 6.41 1.29
N PHE A 119 -8.98 7.69 1.37
CA PHE A 119 -10.28 8.09 1.90
C PHE A 119 -11.44 7.48 1.10
N TYR A 120 -11.38 7.47 -0.23
CA TYR A 120 -12.45 6.91 -1.07
C TYR A 120 -12.56 5.39 -0.92
N THR A 121 -11.43 4.67 -1.01
CA THR A 121 -11.40 3.21 -0.88
C THR A 121 -11.80 2.76 0.51
N CYS A 122 -11.26 3.37 1.57
CA CYS A 122 -11.63 3.07 2.96
C CYS A 122 -13.10 3.31 3.22
N ARG A 123 -13.65 4.46 2.80
CA ARG A 123 -15.08 4.77 3.00
C ARG A 123 -15.98 3.71 2.37
N ARG A 124 -15.68 3.27 1.14
CA ARG A 124 -16.49 2.24 0.46
C ARG A 124 -16.29 0.86 1.10
N ALA A 125 -15.06 0.51 1.48
CA ALA A 125 -14.76 -0.75 2.13
C ALA A 125 -15.40 -0.85 3.51
N VAL A 126 -15.26 0.17 4.36
CA VAL A 126 -15.87 0.21 5.71
C VAL A 126 -17.37 0.12 5.63
N ALA A 127 -18.02 0.84 4.71
CA ALA A 127 -19.47 0.78 4.53
C ALA A 127 -19.97 -0.64 4.22
N PHE A 128 -19.18 -1.46 3.51
CA PHE A 128 -19.53 -2.86 3.27
C PHE A 128 -19.13 -3.76 4.45
N MET A 129 -17.89 -3.68 4.91
CA MET A 129 -17.34 -4.57 5.96
C MET A 129 -18.16 -4.51 7.25
N LYS A 130 -18.63 -3.33 7.64
CA LYS A 130 -19.42 -3.11 8.87
C LYS A 130 -20.64 -4.04 8.95
N ASP A 131 -21.34 -4.24 7.84
CA ASP A 131 -22.56 -5.04 7.80
C ASP A 131 -22.32 -6.51 7.39
N HIS A 132 -21.02 -6.88 7.12
CA HIS A 132 -20.67 -8.20 6.57
C HIS A 132 -19.57 -8.92 7.38
N GLY A 133 -19.53 -8.68 8.69
CA GLY A 133 -18.67 -9.45 9.60
C GLY A 133 -17.26 -8.89 9.78
N GLY A 134 -17.02 -7.63 9.40
CA GLY A 134 -15.75 -6.96 9.60
C GLY A 134 -14.74 -7.21 8.48
N GLY A 135 -13.46 -6.97 8.77
CA GLY A 135 -12.38 -7.12 7.80
C GLY A 135 -11.07 -6.48 8.25
N SER A 136 -10.12 -6.39 7.34
CA SER A 136 -8.83 -5.74 7.61
C SER A 136 -8.48 -4.72 6.52
N ILE A 137 -8.02 -3.55 6.94
CA ILE A 137 -7.51 -2.51 6.05
C ILE A 137 -6.07 -2.17 6.45
N VAL A 138 -5.15 -2.21 5.49
CA VAL A 138 -3.76 -1.81 5.70
C VAL A 138 -3.43 -0.67 4.73
N ASN A 139 -3.04 0.46 5.30
CA ASN A 139 -2.64 1.64 4.53
C ASN A 139 -1.12 1.78 4.55
N ILE A 140 -0.48 1.92 3.39
CA ILE A 140 0.96 2.12 3.31
C ILE A 140 1.29 3.60 3.50
N SER A 141 1.84 3.90 4.68
CA SER A 141 2.45 5.18 5.03
C SER A 141 3.93 5.21 4.63
N SER A 142 4.78 5.73 5.49
CA SER A 142 6.24 5.75 5.36
C SER A 142 6.86 6.12 6.71
N THR A 143 8.11 5.72 6.96
CA THR A 143 8.90 6.28 8.06
C THR A 143 9.06 7.79 7.92
N TRP A 144 9.07 8.32 6.71
CA TRP A 144 9.07 9.78 6.48
C TRP A 144 7.75 10.48 6.81
N GLY A 145 6.69 9.75 7.09
CA GLY A 145 5.49 10.29 7.74
C GLY A 145 5.63 10.44 9.27
N ILE A 146 6.69 9.85 9.86
CA ILE A 146 6.99 9.90 11.29
C ILE A 146 8.25 10.72 11.54
N TYR A 147 9.31 10.46 10.78
CA TYR A 147 10.61 11.13 10.82
C TYR A 147 10.88 11.79 9.46
N PRO A 148 10.49 13.06 9.26
CA PRO A 148 10.48 13.67 7.94
C PRO A 148 11.87 13.82 7.36
N GLY A 149 12.05 13.40 6.11
CA GLY A 149 13.27 13.59 5.34
C GLY A 149 13.33 14.96 4.66
N PRO A 150 14.53 15.46 4.32
CA PRO A 150 14.68 16.74 3.66
C PRO A 150 14.16 16.70 2.21
N THR A 151 13.75 17.85 1.69
CA THR A 151 13.31 18.04 0.29
C THR A 151 12.14 17.17 -0.18
N HIS A 152 11.24 16.80 0.75
CA HIS A 152 10.07 15.95 0.46
C HIS A 152 8.83 16.39 1.25
N ALA A 153 8.63 17.70 1.45
CA ALA A 153 7.61 18.23 2.35
C ALA A 153 6.19 17.72 2.03
N ALA A 154 5.76 17.77 0.76
CA ALA A 154 4.46 17.28 0.34
C ALA A 154 4.30 15.76 0.59
N TYR A 155 5.32 14.99 0.25
CA TYR A 155 5.32 13.54 0.49
C TYR A 155 5.23 13.21 1.99
N CYS A 156 6.12 13.79 2.80
CA CYS A 156 6.15 13.57 4.25
C CYS A 156 4.80 13.93 4.90
N ALA A 157 4.24 15.10 4.55
CA ALA A 157 2.95 15.54 5.04
C ALA A 157 1.82 14.57 4.66
N SER A 158 1.79 14.12 3.40
CA SER A 158 0.79 13.16 2.94
C SER A 158 0.88 11.82 3.68
N LYS A 159 2.11 11.32 3.93
CA LYS A 159 2.33 10.04 4.63
C LYS A 159 2.08 10.15 6.14
N ALA A 160 2.37 11.29 6.75
CA ALA A 160 1.97 11.58 8.14
C ALA A 160 0.44 11.57 8.29
N ALA A 161 -0.26 12.18 7.33
CA ALA A 161 -1.72 12.17 7.30
C ALA A 161 -2.28 10.74 7.18
N VAL A 162 -1.69 9.87 6.34
CA VAL A 162 -2.09 8.45 6.22
C VAL A 162 -1.92 7.71 7.54
N ALA A 163 -0.79 7.87 8.23
CA ALA A 163 -0.57 7.22 9.52
C ALA A 163 -1.61 7.62 10.56
N THR A 164 -1.87 8.93 10.68
CA THR A 164 -2.87 9.46 11.63
C THR A 164 -4.29 9.06 11.23
N PHE A 165 -4.64 9.14 9.95
CA PHE A 165 -5.94 8.72 9.43
C PHE A 165 -6.23 7.25 9.72
N SER A 166 -5.23 6.38 9.56
CA SER A 166 -5.36 4.95 9.89
C SER A 166 -5.64 4.71 11.37
N LYS A 167 -4.99 5.47 12.26
CA LYS A 167 -5.24 5.41 13.72
C LYS A 167 -6.67 5.83 14.06
N CYS A 168 -7.16 6.92 13.46
CA CYS A 168 -8.54 7.39 13.66
C CYS A 168 -9.54 6.32 13.22
N LEU A 169 -9.43 5.85 11.98
CA LEU A 169 -10.34 4.83 11.44
C LEU A 169 -10.29 3.51 12.23
N GLY A 170 -9.08 3.10 12.67
CA GLY A 170 -8.90 1.89 13.49
C GLY A 170 -9.64 2.01 14.81
N ARG A 171 -9.64 3.18 15.44
CA ARG A 171 -10.40 3.46 16.67
C ARG A 171 -11.90 3.50 16.41
N ASP A 172 -12.32 4.20 15.35
CA ASP A 172 -13.73 4.42 15.05
C ASP A 172 -14.48 3.12 14.70
N HIS A 173 -13.79 2.18 14.02
CA HIS A 173 -14.38 0.98 13.44
C HIS A 173 -13.96 -0.35 14.08
N ALA A 174 -13.17 -0.33 15.15
CA ALA A 174 -12.83 -1.54 15.89
C ALA A 174 -14.07 -2.27 16.42
N GLY A 175 -15.08 -1.52 16.89
CA GLY A 175 -16.35 -2.06 17.34
C GLY A 175 -17.20 -2.70 16.24
N ASP A 176 -16.94 -2.35 14.98
CA ASP A 176 -17.59 -2.95 13.80
C ASP A 176 -16.84 -4.23 13.33
N GLY A 177 -15.83 -4.70 14.07
CA GLY A 177 -15.01 -5.84 13.68
C GLY A 177 -13.99 -5.53 12.56
N ILE A 178 -13.74 -4.25 12.27
CA ILE A 178 -12.82 -3.82 11.22
C ILE A 178 -11.50 -3.36 11.85
N ARG A 179 -10.39 -4.03 11.49
CA ARG A 179 -9.06 -3.64 11.93
C ARG A 179 -8.39 -2.79 10.85
N ILE A 180 -8.03 -1.55 11.20
CA ILE A 180 -7.40 -0.63 10.27
C ILE A 180 -6.06 -0.22 10.86
N ASN A 181 -4.97 -0.47 10.10
CA ASN A 181 -3.60 -0.19 10.52
C ASN A 181 -2.81 0.48 9.39
N ALA A 182 -1.71 1.12 9.75
CA ALA A 182 -0.72 1.58 8.79
C ALA A 182 0.55 0.73 8.87
N VAL A 183 1.20 0.50 7.74
CA VAL A 183 2.59 0.07 7.65
C VAL A 183 3.41 1.27 7.21
N CYS A 184 4.54 1.50 7.88
CA CYS A 184 5.45 2.62 7.63
C CYS A 184 6.81 2.07 7.15
N PRO A 185 6.97 1.80 5.84
CA PRO A 185 8.23 1.32 5.29
C PRO A 185 9.33 2.35 5.43
N GLY A 186 10.55 1.87 5.65
CA GLY A 186 11.77 2.64 5.44
C GLY A 186 12.24 2.58 3.98
N GLU A 187 13.53 2.41 3.81
CA GLU A 187 14.15 2.29 2.48
C GLU A 187 14.02 0.86 1.97
N ILE A 188 13.13 0.69 0.99
CA ILE A 188 12.85 -0.59 0.33
C ILE A 188 13.41 -0.54 -1.09
N ASP A 189 14.17 -1.56 -1.50
CA ASP A 189 14.72 -1.63 -2.86
C ASP A 189 13.60 -1.86 -3.88
N THR A 190 13.16 -0.79 -4.47
CA THR A 190 12.06 -0.73 -5.43
C THR A 190 12.42 0.17 -6.60
N PRO A 191 11.73 0.05 -7.75
CA PRO A 191 11.90 1.00 -8.84
C PRO A 191 11.71 2.47 -8.43
N MET A 192 10.85 2.74 -7.44
CA MET A 192 10.62 4.09 -6.91
C MET A 192 11.87 4.63 -6.21
N LEU A 193 12.53 3.83 -5.37
CA LEU A 193 13.80 4.22 -4.72
C LEU A 193 14.89 4.43 -5.75
N ARG A 194 15.09 3.46 -6.64
CA ARG A 194 16.12 3.48 -7.69
C ARG A 194 15.96 4.68 -8.64
N SER A 195 14.73 5.03 -9.00
CA SER A 195 14.47 6.24 -9.81
C SER A 195 14.93 7.52 -9.13
N GLY A 196 14.91 7.57 -7.80
CA GLY A 196 15.42 8.68 -7.02
C GLY A 196 16.96 8.84 -7.11
N PHE A 197 17.68 7.75 -7.24
CA PHE A 197 19.13 7.78 -7.47
C PHE A 197 19.45 8.26 -8.88
N ILE A 198 18.75 7.71 -9.89
CA ILE A 198 18.90 8.13 -11.29
C ILE A 198 18.64 9.64 -11.44
N HIS A 199 17.57 10.15 -10.84
CA HIS A 199 17.23 11.59 -10.89
C HIS A 199 18.33 12.47 -10.30
N ARG A 200 19.11 11.98 -9.34
CA ARG A 200 20.25 12.68 -8.72
C ARG A 200 21.58 12.42 -9.44
N GLY A 201 21.58 11.68 -10.55
CA GLY A 201 22.79 11.38 -11.33
C GLY A 201 23.65 10.27 -10.73
N PHE A 202 23.12 9.46 -9.80
CA PHE A 202 23.84 8.32 -9.23
C PHE A 202 23.54 7.03 -9.98
N ASP A 203 24.51 6.13 -10.04
CA ASP A 203 24.29 4.75 -10.44
C ASP A 203 23.45 4.04 -9.36
N PRO A 204 22.31 3.44 -9.70
CA PRO A 204 21.38 2.87 -8.72
C PRO A 204 21.99 1.72 -7.91
N ASP A 205 22.81 0.85 -8.53
CA ASP A 205 23.35 -0.32 -7.84
C ASP A 205 24.40 0.10 -6.81
N THR A 206 25.29 1.02 -7.19
CA THR A 206 26.27 1.62 -6.28
C THR A 206 25.57 2.35 -5.13
N ALA A 207 24.53 3.14 -5.44
CA ALA A 207 23.79 3.90 -4.43
C ALA A 207 23.03 3.01 -3.45
N VAL A 208 22.44 1.91 -3.93
CA VAL A 208 21.79 0.88 -3.09
C VAL A 208 22.80 0.22 -2.19
N ALA A 209 23.98 -0.16 -2.70
CA ALA A 209 25.05 -0.77 -1.91
C ALA A 209 25.56 0.16 -0.79
N GLU A 210 25.76 1.44 -1.08
CA GLU A 210 26.18 2.43 -0.08
C GLU A 210 25.06 2.69 0.95
N LEU A 211 23.81 2.84 0.50
CA LEU A 211 22.70 3.08 1.39
C LEU A 211 22.45 1.88 2.34
N SER A 212 22.67 0.65 1.86
CA SER A 212 22.59 -0.57 2.65
C SER A 212 23.52 -0.59 3.84
N LYS A 213 24.75 -0.05 3.68
CA LYS A 213 25.74 0.05 4.78
C LYS A 213 25.27 0.95 5.92
N SER A 214 24.41 1.92 5.64
CA SER A 214 23.87 2.82 6.67
C SER A 214 22.65 2.26 7.41
N ASN A 215 22.12 1.11 6.97
CA ASN A 215 21.04 0.44 7.68
C ASN A 215 21.61 -0.49 8.75
N PRO A 216 21.15 -0.43 10.02
CA PRO A 216 21.63 -1.32 11.08
C PRO A 216 21.54 -2.82 10.77
N LEU A 217 20.58 -3.26 9.93
CA LEU A 217 20.50 -4.64 9.47
C LEU A 217 21.45 -4.95 8.29
N GLY A 218 22.26 -3.99 7.83
CA GLY A 218 23.24 -4.18 6.76
C GLY A 218 22.65 -4.33 5.36
N ARG A 219 21.34 -4.13 5.19
CA ARG A 219 20.64 -4.19 3.90
C ARG A 219 19.49 -3.20 3.84
N LEU A 220 19.05 -2.87 2.66
CA LEU A 220 17.71 -2.29 2.46
C LEU A 220 16.65 -3.35 2.73
N GLY A 221 15.41 -2.90 2.97
CA GLY A 221 14.28 -3.80 2.96
C GLY A 221 13.99 -4.30 1.54
N ASP A 222 13.54 -5.55 1.44
CA ASP A 222 12.97 -6.10 0.21
C ASP A 222 11.46 -5.85 0.18
N PRO A 223 10.82 -5.81 -1.00
CA PRO A 223 9.37 -5.74 -1.10
C PRO A 223 8.63 -6.81 -0.29
N GLU A 224 9.24 -7.99 -0.13
CA GLU A 224 8.74 -9.12 0.64
C GLU A 224 8.67 -8.83 2.13
N ASP A 225 9.61 -8.04 2.70
CA ASP A 225 9.55 -7.61 4.11
C ASP A 225 8.27 -6.82 4.39
N ILE A 226 7.85 -5.99 3.43
CA ILE A 226 6.62 -5.22 3.53
C ILE A 226 5.39 -6.10 3.31
N ALA A 227 5.45 -7.02 2.33
CA ALA A 227 4.37 -7.95 2.07
C ALA A 227 4.07 -8.85 3.27
N ASP A 228 5.09 -9.27 4.00
CA ASP A 228 4.96 -10.08 5.23
C ASP A 228 4.27 -9.28 6.35
N ALA A 229 4.68 -8.04 6.58
CA ALA A 229 4.06 -7.16 7.56
C ALA A 229 2.59 -6.84 7.23
N VAL A 230 2.29 -6.56 5.96
CA VAL A 230 0.94 -6.31 5.47
C VAL A 230 0.05 -7.54 5.64
N TYR A 231 0.54 -8.72 5.27
CA TYR A 231 -0.21 -9.96 5.42
C TYR A 231 -0.43 -10.29 6.91
N PHE A 232 0.59 -10.15 7.76
CA PHE A 232 0.45 -10.32 9.21
C PHE A 232 -0.68 -9.45 9.77
N LEU A 233 -0.67 -8.13 9.47
CA LEU A 233 -1.71 -7.21 9.92
C LEU A 233 -3.09 -7.54 9.34
N SER A 234 -3.16 -8.19 8.19
CA SER A 234 -4.42 -8.60 7.56
C SER A 234 -4.94 -9.94 8.10
N SER A 235 -4.10 -10.73 8.75
CA SER A 235 -4.42 -12.09 9.24
C SER A 235 -5.01 -12.09 10.66
N ASP A 236 -5.51 -13.25 11.08
CA ASP A 236 -6.03 -13.47 12.44
C ASP A 236 -4.92 -13.41 13.51
N ALA A 237 -3.64 -13.54 13.14
CA ALA A 237 -2.52 -13.36 14.05
C ALA A 237 -2.46 -11.93 14.62
N ALA A 238 -3.01 -10.94 13.89
CA ALA A 238 -3.11 -9.54 14.30
C ALA A 238 -4.52 -9.16 14.83
N ARG A 239 -5.33 -10.12 15.31
CA ARG A 239 -6.71 -9.90 15.74
C ARG A 239 -6.89 -8.87 16.85
N PHE A 240 -5.84 -8.53 17.59
CA PHE A 240 -5.86 -7.52 18.67
C PHE A 240 -5.06 -6.27 18.31
N ILE A 241 -4.75 -6.07 17.00
CA ILE A 241 -4.03 -4.91 16.49
C ILE A 241 -4.96 -4.07 15.62
N ALA A 242 -5.38 -2.92 16.12
CA ALA A 242 -6.18 -1.91 15.41
C ALA A 242 -5.67 -0.51 15.76
N GLY A 243 -5.58 0.38 14.78
CA GLY A 243 -5.06 1.74 14.95
C GLY A 243 -3.54 1.81 15.16
N ALA A 244 -2.79 0.79 14.77
CA ALA A 244 -1.33 0.80 14.85
C ALA A 244 -0.69 1.45 13.60
N ALA A 245 0.49 2.04 13.79
CA ALA A 245 1.41 2.39 12.73
C ALA A 245 2.68 1.56 12.92
N LEU A 246 2.81 0.49 12.13
CA LEU A 246 3.92 -0.46 12.23
C LEU A 246 5.08 0.00 11.35
N GLU A 247 6.20 0.33 11.97
CA GLU A 247 7.42 0.70 11.28
C GLU A 247 8.19 -0.55 10.82
N VAL A 248 8.61 -0.57 9.54
CA VAL A 248 9.36 -1.66 8.91
C VAL A 248 10.56 -1.06 8.18
N HIS A 249 11.67 -0.87 8.87
CA HIS A 249 12.80 -0.04 8.38
C HIS A 249 14.20 -0.49 8.83
N GLY A 250 14.33 -1.68 9.43
CA GLY A 250 15.63 -2.20 9.85
C GLY A 250 16.34 -1.34 10.92
N ALA A 251 15.56 -0.66 11.78
CA ALA A 251 16.01 0.26 12.83
C ALA A 251 16.64 1.58 12.34
N LYS A 252 16.68 1.86 11.02
CA LYS A 252 17.35 3.06 10.47
C LYS A 252 16.67 4.38 10.85
N ALA A 253 15.35 4.39 11.03
CA ALA A 253 14.60 5.62 11.29
C ALA A 253 14.65 6.12 12.76
N VAL A 254 15.35 5.43 13.64
CA VAL A 254 15.48 5.78 15.06
C VAL A 254 16.72 6.60 15.41
N TYR A 255 17.41 7.19 14.40
CA TYR A 255 18.59 8.04 14.60
C TYR A 255 18.42 9.41 13.96
#